data_e26cddc747834ec39f7f72e54f9f5d6a
#
_entry.id   e26cddc747834ec39f7f72e54f9f5d6a
#
_cell.length_a   1.000
_cell.length_b   1.000
_cell.length_c   1.000
_cell.angle_alpha   90.00
_cell.angle_beta   90.00
_cell.angle_gamma   90.00
#
_symmetry.space_group_name_H-M   'P 1'
#
loop_
_entity.id
_entity.type
_entity.pdbx_description
1 polymer ?
#
loop_
_entity_poly.entity_id
_entity_poly.type
_entity_poly.pdbx_seq_one_letter_code
_entity_poly.pdbx_strand_id
1 'polypeptide(L)'
;PNGTIIFDEVPSSIADYKLYASADETRSHPSTNANTFVENLQPKIVETNMGIINWMLNDKLGTTEQKRDVQIIFVKNKKGEFDDLENAMFDAKEGYNMLTSRPDEAKAKITSAIEAWESALEEGDMNDKKARINKKVIPDLYKNLLLACALTEEFTKAEDHYNATLRLDFSRGDEKDLKETMLLVNDLKERHQK
;
A
#
# COMPACT_ATOMS: atom_id res chain seq x y z
N PRO A 1 34.57 6.64 16.57
CA PRO A 1 33.24 6.29 16.09
C PRO A 1 33.17 4.77 16.09
N ASN A 2 32.41 4.22 17.02
CA ASN A 2 32.17 2.78 17.05
C ASN A 2 31.31 2.46 15.81
N GLY A 3 31.90 1.79 14.84
CA GLY A 3 31.18 1.31 13.66
C GLY A 3 30.10 0.33 14.09
N THR A 4 28.88 0.81 14.18
CA THR A 4 27.73 -0.07 14.35
C THR A 4 27.53 -0.78 13.03
N ILE A 5 27.57 -2.10 13.01
CA ILE A 5 27.22 -2.91 11.85
C ILE A 5 25.73 -2.70 11.64
N ILE A 6 25.35 -1.98 10.57
CA ILE A 6 23.97 -1.71 10.21
C ILE A 6 23.32 -2.90 9.51
N PHE A 7 24.15 -3.84 9.00
CA PHE A 7 23.69 -5.05 8.31
C PHE A 7 24.39 -6.27 8.90
N ASP A 8 23.62 -7.11 9.58
CA ASP A 8 24.07 -8.42 10.07
C ASP A 8 23.61 -9.58 9.15
N GLU A 9 22.77 -9.28 8.18
CA GLU A 9 22.25 -10.26 7.25
C GLU A 9 22.73 -9.96 5.83
N VAL A 10 23.63 -10.82 5.33
CA VAL A 10 23.81 -10.97 3.90
C VAL A 10 22.57 -11.70 3.39
N PRO A 11 21.76 -11.13 2.49
CA PRO A 11 20.60 -11.83 1.97
C PRO A 11 21.06 -13.16 1.36
N SER A 12 20.61 -14.28 1.92
CA SER A 12 20.87 -15.61 1.38
C SER A 12 20.39 -15.76 -0.07
N SER A 13 19.42 -14.95 -0.46
CA SER A 13 18.94 -14.81 -1.83
C SER A 13 19.98 -14.29 -2.84
N ILE A 14 21.06 -13.64 -2.40
CA ILE A 14 22.15 -13.27 -3.30
C ILE A 14 22.89 -14.50 -3.82
N ALA A 15 23.00 -15.55 -2.99
CA ALA A 15 23.58 -16.81 -3.40
C ALA A 15 22.62 -17.68 -4.20
N ASP A 16 21.32 -17.52 -3.97
CA ASP A 16 20.24 -18.26 -4.64
C ASP A 16 19.71 -17.59 -5.90
N TYR A 17 20.22 -16.42 -6.26
CA TYR A 17 19.92 -15.90 -7.59
C TYR A 17 20.56 -16.87 -8.57
N LYS A 18 19.69 -17.82 -8.96
CA LYS A 18 20.05 -18.95 -9.77
C LYS A 18 20.94 -18.47 -10.88
N LEU A 19 22.18 -18.85 -10.84
CA LEU A 19 23.09 -19.00 -11.96
C LEU A 19 22.43 -19.77 -13.15
N TYR A 20 21.17 -20.05 -13.04
CA TYR A 20 20.30 -20.65 -14.03
C TYR A 20 19.47 -19.53 -14.68
N ALA A 21 20.04 -18.81 -15.60
CA ALA A 21 19.41 -18.76 -16.89
C ALA A 21 18.77 -20.14 -17.08
N SER A 22 17.50 -20.23 -17.31
CA SER A 22 16.75 -21.48 -17.24
C SER A 22 17.53 -22.67 -17.81
N ALA A 23 17.28 -23.89 -17.35
CA ALA A 23 17.89 -25.07 -17.93
C ALA A 23 17.70 -25.13 -19.46
N ASP A 24 16.75 -24.39 -20.01
CA ASP A 24 16.51 -24.22 -21.44
C ASP A 24 17.50 -23.25 -22.13
N GLU A 25 17.97 -22.19 -21.47
CA GLU A 25 19.03 -21.32 -22.01
C GLU A 25 20.38 -22.02 -22.03
N THR A 26 20.70 -22.87 -21.06
CA THR A 26 21.89 -23.72 -21.08
C THR A 26 21.80 -24.83 -22.13
N ARG A 27 20.60 -25.30 -22.45
CA ARG A 27 20.39 -26.30 -23.50
C ARG A 27 20.36 -25.71 -24.91
N SER A 28 19.93 -24.46 -25.05
CA SER A 28 19.83 -23.79 -26.35
C SER A 28 21.14 -23.21 -26.90
N HIS A 29 22.21 -23.17 -26.08
CA HIS A 29 23.52 -22.67 -26.48
C HIS A 29 24.65 -23.66 -26.19
N PRO A 30 24.68 -24.83 -26.83
CA PRO A 30 25.69 -25.87 -26.56
C PRO A 30 27.11 -25.50 -26.98
N SER A 31 27.29 -24.39 -27.71
CA SER A 31 28.60 -23.93 -28.17
C SER A 31 29.18 -22.72 -27.41
N THR A 32 28.47 -22.24 -26.36
CA THR A 32 28.95 -21.10 -25.61
C THR A 32 30.07 -21.53 -24.68
N ASN A 33 31.27 -21.01 -24.90
CA ASN A 33 32.39 -21.18 -24.02
C ASN A 33 32.00 -20.74 -22.59
N ALA A 34 32.28 -21.58 -21.59
CA ALA A 34 31.94 -21.31 -20.19
C ALA A 34 32.43 -19.93 -19.72
N ASN A 35 33.57 -19.47 -20.22
CA ASN A 35 34.11 -18.14 -19.90
C ASN A 35 33.21 -17.02 -20.43
N THR A 36 32.73 -17.12 -21.67
CA THR A 36 31.81 -16.14 -22.27
C THR A 36 30.47 -16.11 -21.55
N PHE A 37 30.00 -17.26 -21.07
CA PHE A 37 28.79 -17.36 -20.26
C PHE A 37 28.97 -16.64 -18.92
N VAL A 38 30.08 -16.87 -18.22
CA VAL A 38 30.41 -16.20 -16.95
C VAL A 38 30.57 -14.68 -17.15
N GLU A 39 31.28 -14.26 -18.20
CA GLU A 39 31.47 -12.84 -18.56
C GLU A 39 30.13 -12.11 -18.80
N ASN A 40 29.17 -12.78 -19.42
CA ASN A 40 27.84 -12.21 -19.67
C ASN A 40 26.92 -12.21 -18.45
N LEU A 41 27.11 -13.15 -17.50
CA LEU A 41 26.35 -13.20 -16.28
C LEU A 41 26.84 -12.20 -15.22
N GLN A 42 28.13 -11.97 -15.14
CA GLN A 42 28.73 -11.12 -14.13
C GLN A 42 28.11 -9.71 -14.05
N PRO A 43 27.90 -8.98 -15.17
CA PRO A 43 27.24 -7.67 -15.12
C PRO A 43 25.80 -7.73 -14.63
N LYS A 44 25.04 -8.75 -15.05
CA LYS A 44 23.63 -8.93 -14.63
C LYS A 44 23.52 -9.24 -13.15
N ILE A 45 24.43 -10.06 -12.61
CA ILE A 45 24.48 -10.37 -11.17
C ILE A 45 24.82 -9.11 -10.38
N VAL A 46 25.79 -8.31 -10.83
CA VAL A 46 26.17 -7.06 -10.17
C VAL A 46 25.01 -6.07 -10.19
N GLU A 47 24.38 -5.87 -11.35
CA GLU A 47 23.22 -4.94 -11.48
C GLU A 47 22.06 -5.35 -10.57
N THR A 48 21.73 -6.63 -10.55
CA THR A 48 20.65 -7.15 -9.71
C THR A 48 20.99 -7.00 -8.22
N ASN A 49 22.21 -7.32 -7.82
CA ASN A 49 22.64 -7.18 -6.42
C ASN A 49 22.71 -5.72 -5.99
N MET A 50 23.15 -4.81 -6.85
CA MET A 50 23.10 -3.37 -6.59
C MET A 50 21.66 -2.87 -6.45
N GLY A 51 20.73 -3.39 -7.25
CA GLY A 51 19.29 -3.11 -7.11
C GLY A 51 18.74 -3.56 -5.74
N ILE A 52 19.09 -4.77 -5.31
CA ILE A 52 18.68 -5.30 -4.01
C ILE A 52 19.30 -4.49 -2.86
N ILE A 53 20.60 -4.19 -2.95
CA ILE A 53 21.30 -3.38 -1.93
C ILE A 53 20.68 -1.98 -1.84
N ASN A 54 20.44 -1.32 -2.97
CA ASN A 54 19.78 -0.02 -2.99
C ASN A 54 18.38 -0.08 -2.40
N TRP A 55 17.61 -1.12 -2.72
CA TRP A 55 16.28 -1.31 -2.12
C TRP A 55 16.38 -1.49 -0.59
N MET A 56 17.30 -2.32 -0.10
CA MET A 56 17.52 -2.55 1.34
C MET A 56 18.00 -1.28 2.06
N LEU A 57 18.93 -0.53 1.44
CA LEU A 57 19.41 0.74 1.99
C LEU A 57 18.27 1.74 2.09
N ASN A 58 17.49 1.85 1.06
CA ASN A 58 16.33 2.74 1.01
C ASN A 58 15.27 2.35 2.04
N ASP A 59 15.01 1.05 2.22
CA ASP A 59 14.06 0.56 3.22
C ASP A 59 14.54 0.82 4.65
N LYS A 60 15.85 0.62 4.92
CA LYS A 60 16.41 0.77 6.27
C LYS A 60 16.80 2.20 6.64
N LEU A 61 17.21 3.02 5.69
CA LEU A 61 17.65 4.40 5.94
C LEU A 61 16.55 5.46 5.76
N GLY A 62 15.37 5.04 5.37
CA GLY A 62 14.13 5.82 5.53
C GLY A 62 13.99 7.10 4.70
N THR A 63 14.73 7.27 3.58
CA THR A 63 14.69 8.50 2.78
C THR A 63 14.07 8.35 1.40
N THR A 64 13.36 7.27 1.09
CA THR A 64 12.79 7.07 -0.23
C THR A 64 11.34 7.54 -0.29
N GLU A 65 11.08 8.53 -1.14
CA GLU A 65 9.74 8.76 -1.66
C GLU A 65 9.32 7.50 -2.43
N GLN A 66 8.41 6.73 -1.87
CA GLN A 66 7.73 5.68 -2.62
C GLN A 66 6.46 6.27 -3.23
N LYS A 67 6.45 6.41 -4.54
CA LYS A 67 5.19 6.66 -5.27
C LYS A 67 4.40 5.36 -5.26
N ARG A 68 3.25 5.38 -4.60
CA ARG A 68 2.29 4.28 -4.63
C ARG A 68 1.00 4.78 -5.26
N ASP A 69 0.45 3.99 -6.16
CA ASP A 69 -0.92 4.20 -6.62
C ASP A 69 -1.87 3.82 -5.49
N VAL A 70 -2.64 4.79 -5.04
CA VAL A 70 -3.64 4.63 -4.00
C VAL A 70 -5.00 4.62 -4.66
N GLN A 71 -5.77 3.57 -4.43
CA GLN A 71 -7.12 3.46 -4.94
C GLN A 71 -8.12 3.97 -3.90
N ILE A 72 -8.77 5.10 -4.21
CA ILE A 72 -9.96 5.56 -3.48
C ILE A 72 -11.17 4.95 -4.15
N ILE A 73 -12.02 4.28 -3.36
CA ILE A 73 -13.21 3.65 -3.89
C ILE A 73 -14.35 4.66 -3.92
N PHE A 74 -15.04 4.71 -5.05
CA PHE A 74 -16.06 5.68 -5.36
C PHE A 74 -17.44 5.05 -5.47
N VAL A 75 -18.41 5.63 -4.78
CA VAL A 75 -19.81 5.27 -4.93
C VAL A 75 -20.41 6.10 -6.07
N LYS A 76 -20.94 5.42 -7.10
CA LYS A 76 -21.51 6.11 -8.28
C LYS A 76 -22.74 6.94 -7.92
N ASN A 77 -22.58 8.24 -7.95
CA ASN A 77 -23.64 9.20 -7.66
C ASN A 77 -24.51 9.47 -8.90
N LYS A 78 -25.70 8.87 -8.96
CA LYS A 78 -26.58 9.01 -10.12
C LYS A 78 -27.67 10.09 -9.98
N LYS A 79 -27.98 10.53 -8.75
CA LYS A 79 -29.12 11.41 -8.47
C LYS A 79 -28.86 12.45 -7.38
N GLY A 80 -27.60 12.72 -7.04
CA GLY A 80 -27.24 13.58 -5.92
C GLY A 80 -27.42 12.95 -4.54
N GLU A 81 -27.67 11.64 -4.48
CA GLU A 81 -27.87 10.92 -3.22
C GLU A 81 -26.56 10.70 -2.43
N PHE A 82 -25.41 10.89 -3.08
CA PHE A 82 -24.07 10.65 -2.54
C PHE A 82 -23.13 11.87 -2.76
N ASP A 83 -23.69 13.08 -2.81
CA ASP A 83 -22.89 14.29 -3.02
C ASP A 83 -21.84 14.49 -1.93
N ASP A 84 -22.17 14.14 -0.68
CA ASP A 84 -21.26 14.15 0.47
C ASP A 84 -20.06 13.20 0.27
N LEU A 85 -20.32 11.97 -0.19
CA LEU A 85 -19.26 10.99 -0.46
C LEU A 85 -18.43 11.35 -1.69
N GLU A 86 -19.05 11.94 -2.70
CA GLU A 86 -18.36 12.43 -3.89
C GLU A 86 -17.43 13.60 -3.53
N ASN A 87 -17.89 14.55 -2.72
CA ASN A 87 -17.06 15.64 -2.21
C ASN A 87 -15.91 15.12 -1.34
N ALA A 88 -16.18 14.20 -0.42
CA ALA A 88 -15.14 13.56 0.40
C ALA A 88 -14.07 12.86 -0.46
N MET A 89 -14.48 12.16 -1.52
CA MET A 89 -13.53 11.56 -2.45
C MET A 89 -12.66 12.60 -3.16
N PHE A 90 -13.23 13.73 -3.59
CA PHE A 90 -12.46 14.81 -4.22
C PHE A 90 -11.49 15.44 -3.24
N ASP A 91 -11.89 15.70 -2.00
CA ASP A 91 -11.02 16.26 -0.96
C ASP A 91 -9.90 15.29 -0.63
N ALA A 92 -10.17 13.99 -0.44
CA ALA A 92 -9.14 12.99 -0.23
C ALA A 92 -8.15 12.91 -1.40
N LYS A 93 -8.64 12.87 -2.65
CA LYS A 93 -7.81 12.84 -3.86
C LYS A 93 -6.91 14.07 -3.95
N GLU A 94 -7.45 15.24 -3.70
CA GLU A 94 -6.67 16.48 -3.71
C GLU A 94 -5.62 16.48 -2.58
N GLY A 95 -6.03 16.06 -1.37
CA GLY A 95 -5.13 15.90 -0.23
C GLY A 95 -3.99 14.93 -0.55
N TYR A 96 -4.26 13.75 -1.11
CA TYR A 96 -3.22 12.78 -1.47
C TYR A 96 -2.21 13.32 -2.49
N ASN A 97 -2.68 14.11 -3.45
CA ASN A 97 -1.79 14.75 -4.43
C ASN A 97 -0.92 15.85 -3.84
N MET A 98 -1.30 16.38 -2.68
CA MET A 98 -0.59 17.47 -2.01
C MET A 98 0.31 17.01 -0.85
N LEU A 99 0.28 15.72 -0.46
CA LEU A 99 1.00 15.21 0.72
C LEU A 99 2.47 15.61 0.80
N THR A 100 3.18 15.61 -0.33
CA THR A 100 4.61 15.98 -0.37
C THR A 100 4.86 17.47 -0.53
N SER A 101 3.96 18.19 -1.19
CA SER A 101 4.17 19.62 -1.54
C SER A 101 3.57 20.58 -0.52
N ARG A 102 2.46 20.20 0.11
CA ARG A 102 1.71 21.02 1.08
C ARG A 102 1.09 20.13 2.15
N PRO A 103 1.89 19.53 3.05
CA PRO A 103 1.44 18.50 3.98
C PRO A 103 0.31 18.93 4.91
N ASP A 104 0.34 20.18 5.43
CA ASP A 104 -0.68 20.68 6.34
C ASP A 104 -2.05 20.84 5.65
N GLU A 105 -2.07 21.40 4.42
CA GLU A 105 -3.29 21.52 3.63
C GLU A 105 -3.80 20.13 3.21
N ALA A 106 -2.88 19.25 2.84
CA ALA A 106 -3.21 17.85 2.52
C ALA A 106 -3.89 17.15 3.69
N LYS A 107 -3.32 17.28 4.88
CA LYS A 107 -3.88 16.69 6.11
C LYS A 107 -5.27 17.23 6.41
N ALA A 108 -5.48 18.56 6.30
CA ALA A 108 -6.79 19.16 6.51
C ALA A 108 -7.86 18.61 5.55
N LYS A 109 -7.53 18.48 4.25
CA LYS A 109 -8.46 17.91 3.27
C LYS A 109 -8.77 16.43 3.50
N ILE A 110 -7.76 15.63 3.82
CA ILE A 110 -7.95 14.22 4.13
C ILE A 110 -8.79 14.04 5.40
N THR A 111 -8.57 14.87 6.43
CA THR A 111 -9.38 14.86 7.65
C THR A 111 -10.84 15.20 7.36
N SER A 112 -11.11 16.20 6.52
CA SER A 112 -12.49 16.52 6.09
C SER A 112 -13.16 15.32 5.40
N ALA A 113 -12.42 14.58 4.57
CA ALA A 113 -12.96 13.38 3.93
C ALA A 113 -13.21 12.25 4.96
N ILE A 114 -12.33 12.06 5.95
CA ILE A 114 -12.52 11.10 7.03
C ILE A 114 -13.82 11.40 7.79
N GLU A 115 -14.05 12.65 8.20
CA GLU A 115 -15.25 13.07 8.92
C GLU A 115 -16.54 12.80 8.12
N ALA A 116 -16.52 13.07 6.81
CA ALA A 116 -17.66 12.79 5.95
C ALA A 116 -17.94 11.29 5.81
N TRP A 117 -16.92 10.45 5.67
CA TRP A 117 -17.09 9.00 5.58
C TRP A 117 -17.51 8.38 6.91
N GLU A 118 -17.03 8.89 8.05
CA GLU A 118 -17.48 8.48 9.38
C GLU A 118 -18.95 8.83 9.59
N SER A 119 -19.35 10.05 9.26
CA SER A 119 -20.75 10.47 9.34
C SER A 119 -21.65 9.59 8.47
N ALA A 120 -21.20 9.24 7.27
CA ALA A 120 -21.97 8.36 6.39
C ALA A 120 -22.08 6.93 6.99
N LEU A 121 -21.06 6.42 7.66
CA LEU A 121 -21.12 5.10 8.33
C LEU A 121 -22.14 5.08 9.46
N GLU A 122 -22.40 6.20 10.16
CA GLU A 122 -23.43 6.30 11.20
C GLU A 122 -24.83 6.06 10.64
N GLU A 123 -25.08 6.37 9.36
CA GLU A 123 -26.33 6.09 8.65
C GLU A 123 -26.41 4.64 8.14
N GLY A 124 -25.33 3.88 8.30
CA GLY A 124 -25.14 2.58 7.67
C GLY A 124 -26.08 1.50 8.19
N ASP A 125 -26.76 0.79 7.29
CA ASP A 125 -27.55 -0.39 7.61
C ASP A 125 -27.15 -1.60 6.76
N MET A 126 -26.53 -2.59 7.40
CA MET A 126 -26.10 -3.84 6.75
C MET A 126 -27.28 -4.73 6.33
N ASN A 127 -28.44 -4.55 6.93
CA ASN A 127 -29.62 -5.40 6.73
C ASN A 127 -30.61 -4.81 5.73
N ASP A 128 -30.66 -3.49 5.62
CA ASP A 128 -31.53 -2.83 4.62
C ASP A 128 -30.79 -2.60 3.30
N LYS A 129 -31.17 -3.41 2.30
CA LYS A 129 -30.63 -3.28 0.94
C LYS A 129 -31.00 -1.96 0.23
N LYS A 130 -32.00 -1.24 0.75
CA LYS A 130 -32.46 0.05 0.21
C LYS A 130 -31.86 1.24 0.94
N ALA A 131 -31.21 1.01 2.09
CA ALA A 131 -30.48 2.06 2.77
C ALA A 131 -29.45 2.71 1.83
N ARG A 132 -29.28 4.02 1.94
CA ARG A 132 -28.26 4.78 1.20
C ARG A 132 -26.87 4.16 1.43
N ILE A 133 -26.51 4.00 2.69
CA ILE A 133 -25.26 3.37 3.13
C ILE A 133 -25.57 1.93 3.54
N ASN A 134 -25.56 1.03 2.59
CA ASN A 134 -25.92 -0.37 2.77
C ASN A 134 -24.70 -1.30 2.72
N LYS A 135 -24.91 -2.61 2.84
CA LYS A 135 -23.87 -3.65 2.79
C LYS A 135 -22.89 -3.54 1.61
N LYS A 136 -23.25 -2.88 0.51
CA LYS A 136 -22.34 -2.70 -0.65
C LYS A 136 -21.45 -1.48 -0.52
N VAL A 137 -21.88 -0.45 0.20
CA VAL A 137 -21.17 0.82 0.35
C VAL A 137 -20.26 0.80 1.56
N ILE A 138 -20.71 0.17 2.65
CA ILE A 138 -19.99 0.15 3.92
C ILE A 138 -18.55 -0.38 3.80
N PRO A 139 -18.25 -1.50 3.10
CA PRO A 139 -16.88 -1.99 2.96
C PRO A 139 -15.96 -0.97 2.27
N ASP A 140 -16.47 -0.27 1.27
CA ASP A 140 -15.71 0.72 0.52
C ASP A 140 -15.37 1.95 1.36
N LEU A 141 -16.30 2.40 2.21
CA LEU A 141 -16.04 3.47 3.18
C LEU A 141 -14.96 3.08 4.18
N TYR A 142 -15.00 1.86 4.72
CA TYR A 142 -13.94 1.38 5.62
C TYR A 142 -12.58 1.32 4.95
N LYS A 143 -12.48 0.85 3.69
CA LYS A 143 -11.21 0.85 2.94
C LYS A 143 -10.64 2.27 2.78
N ASN A 144 -11.49 3.23 2.42
CA ASN A 144 -11.10 4.62 2.30
C ASN A 144 -10.64 5.20 3.66
N LEU A 145 -11.37 4.92 4.74
CA LEU A 145 -11.01 5.37 6.09
C LEU A 145 -9.68 4.80 6.58
N LEU A 146 -9.45 3.49 6.40
CA LEU A 146 -8.19 2.85 6.80
C LEU A 146 -6.99 3.56 6.17
N LEU A 147 -7.08 3.81 4.86
CA LEU A 147 -6.00 4.46 4.12
C LEU A 147 -5.85 5.94 4.49
N ALA A 148 -6.95 6.68 4.57
CA ALA A 148 -6.94 8.10 4.92
C ALA A 148 -6.35 8.33 6.32
N CYS A 149 -6.79 7.56 7.31
CA CYS A 149 -6.25 7.62 8.67
C CYS A 149 -4.75 7.29 8.70
N ALA A 150 -4.28 6.30 7.92
CA ALA A 150 -2.85 5.99 7.84
C ALA A 150 -2.03 7.13 7.23
N LEU A 151 -2.56 7.79 6.18
CA LEU A 151 -1.89 8.92 5.52
C LEU A 151 -1.90 10.22 6.34
N THR A 152 -2.80 10.34 7.31
CA THR A 152 -2.80 11.41 8.31
C THR A 152 -2.08 11.03 9.61
N GLU A 153 -1.45 9.84 9.64
CA GLU A 153 -0.72 9.29 10.80
C GLU A 153 -1.63 8.93 11.99
N GLU A 154 -2.93 8.83 11.76
CA GLU A 154 -3.92 8.43 12.75
C GLU A 154 -4.05 6.89 12.83
N PHE A 155 -2.92 6.18 13.03
CA PHE A 155 -2.84 4.72 12.96
C PHE A 155 -3.76 4.01 13.94
N THR A 156 -3.94 4.55 15.15
CA THR A 156 -4.86 3.99 16.14
C THR A 156 -6.30 4.03 15.62
N LYS A 157 -6.70 5.14 15.01
CA LYS A 157 -8.03 5.30 14.42
C LYS A 157 -8.25 4.32 13.26
N ALA A 158 -7.22 4.10 12.44
CA ALA A 158 -7.26 3.07 11.40
C ALA A 158 -7.47 1.67 11.99
N GLU A 159 -6.76 1.31 13.07
CA GLU A 159 -6.93 0.04 13.77
C GLU A 159 -8.35 -0.11 14.34
N ASP A 160 -8.91 0.94 14.92
CA ASP A 160 -10.28 0.94 15.46
C ASP A 160 -11.32 0.71 14.36
N HIS A 161 -11.16 1.37 13.20
CA HIS A 161 -12.00 1.12 12.03
C HIS A 161 -11.88 -0.31 11.52
N TYR A 162 -10.66 -0.85 11.44
CA TYR A 162 -10.48 -2.25 11.04
C TYR A 162 -11.14 -3.22 12.03
N ASN A 163 -10.97 -3.00 13.33
CA ASN A 163 -11.60 -3.83 14.37
C ASN A 163 -13.12 -3.77 14.30
N ALA A 164 -13.71 -2.64 13.92
CA ALA A 164 -15.14 -2.53 13.68
C ALA A 164 -15.59 -3.44 12.52
N THR A 165 -14.80 -3.55 11.46
CA THR A 165 -15.12 -4.41 10.30
C THR A 165 -15.18 -5.90 10.66
N LEU A 166 -14.38 -6.36 11.64
CA LEU A 166 -14.35 -7.77 12.05
C LEU A 166 -15.65 -8.26 12.69
N ARG A 167 -16.55 -7.33 13.04
CA ARG A 167 -17.87 -7.64 13.64
C ARG A 167 -18.99 -7.63 12.60
N LEU A 168 -18.66 -7.33 11.34
CA LEU A 168 -19.63 -7.20 10.26
C LEU A 168 -19.55 -8.41 9.32
N ASP A 169 -20.68 -8.83 8.79
CA ASP A 169 -20.79 -9.96 7.86
C ASP A 169 -20.56 -9.46 6.42
N PHE A 170 -19.29 -9.33 6.03
CA PHE A 170 -18.91 -8.95 4.68
C PHE A 170 -18.78 -10.15 3.74
N SER A 171 -18.70 -9.88 2.45
CA SER A 171 -18.31 -10.90 1.48
C SER A 171 -16.82 -11.28 1.65
N ARG A 172 -16.43 -12.50 1.23
CA ARG A 172 -15.02 -12.92 1.27
C ARG A 172 -14.10 -11.99 0.46
N GLY A 173 -14.63 -11.36 -0.60
CA GLY A 173 -13.89 -10.37 -1.39
C GLY A 173 -13.59 -9.12 -0.58
N ASP A 174 -14.63 -8.54 0.05
CA ASP A 174 -14.48 -7.33 0.87
C ASP A 174 -13.57 -7.57 2.08
N GLU A 175 -13.70 -8.73 2.74
CA GLU A 175 -12.80 -9.10 3.85
C GLU A 175 -11.34 -9.19 3.41
N LYS A 176 -11.08 -9.77 2.23
CA LYS A 176 -9.74 -9.85 1.67
C LYS A 176 -9.18 -8.45 1.39
N ASP A 177 -9.96 -7.60 0.72
CA ASP A 177 -9.55 -6.24 0.37
C ASP A 177 -9.27 -5.39 1.62
N LEU A 178 -10.12 -5.48 2.65
CA LEU A 178 -9.91 -4.80 3.93
C LEU A 178 -8.63 -5.28 4.63
N LYS A 179 -8.36 -6.58 4.62
CA LYS A 179 -7.13 -7.15 5.16
C LYS A 179 -5.90 -6.67 4.39
N GLU A 180 -5.95 -6.64 3.08
CA GLU A 180 -4.84 -6.12 2.24
C GLU A 180 -4.61 -4.63 2.50
N THR A 181 -5.68 -3.84 2.66
CA THR A 181 -5.57 -2.42 3.05
C THR A 181 -4.93 -2.28 4.43
N MET A 182 -5.30 -3.10 5.41
CA MET A 182 -4.70 -3.06 6.75
C MET A 182 -3.22 -3.46 6.75
N LEU A 183 -2.79 -4.36 5.88
CA LEU A 183 -1.36 -4.67 5.70
C LEU A 183 -0.58 -3.44 5.21
N LEU A 184 -1.16 -2.66 4.30
CA LEU A 184 -0.58 -1.39 3.86
C LEU A 184 -0.50 -0.37 5.00
N VAL A 185 -1.55 -0.25 5.83
CA VAL A 185 -1.58 0.62 7.01
C VAL A 185 -0.44 0.25 7.97
N ASN A 186 -0.24 -1.04 8.24
CA ASN A 186 0.83 -1.52 9.11
C ASN A 186 2.22 -1.20 8.55
N ASP A 187 2.44 -1.38 7.25
CA ASP A 187 3.70 -1.00 6.59
C ASP A 187 3.97 0.51 6.72
N LEU A 188 2.95 1.35 6.56
CA LEU A 188 3.07 2.81 6.75
C LEU A 188 3.38 3.16 8.22
N LYS A 189 2.71 2.49 9.18
CA LYS A 189 2.96 2.67 10.61
C LYS A 189 4.40 2.32 11.00
N GLU A 190 4.90 1.17 10.53
CA GLU A 190 6.28 0.73 10.78
C GLU A 190 7.32 1.71 10.21
N ARG A 191 7.05 2.28 9.05
CA ARG A 191 7.92 3.29 8.41
C ARG A 191 7.92 4.61 9.16
N HIS A 192 6.76 5.01 9.68
CA HIS A 192 6.64 6.25 10.47
C HIS A 192 7.38 6.17 11.81
N GLN A 193 7.54 4.97 12.37
CA GLN A 193 8.20 4.76 13.66
C GLN A 193 9.73 4.65 13.57
N LYS A 194 10.30 4.56 12.38
CA LYS A 194 11.74 4.49 12.13
C LYS A 194 12.36 5.87 11.98
#